data_af57788f59c13405974c6061f8c4b0dc
#
_entry.id   af57788f59c13405974c6061f8c4b0dc
#
_cell.length_a   1.000
_cell.length_b   1.000
_cell.length_c   1.000
_cell.angle_alpha   90.00
_cell.angle_beta   90.00
_cell.angle_gamma   90.00
#
_symmetry.space_group_name_H-M   'P 1'
#
loop_
_entity.id
_entity.type
_entity.pdbx_description
1 polymer ?
#
loop_
_entity_poly.entity_id
_entity_poly.type
_entity_poly.pdbx_seq_one_letter_code
_entity_poly.pdbx_strand_id
1 'polypeptide(L)'
;MSMTSQRFNLISLHDAIDLLGVSRSTFDRWRKLKQLPFVKIGKEILIDKNELEQWVRHHSFSLQNPSFASGATTTIAPQEQSTITVGYQSGTAHMWTALIMKELGWLEEELNIANPSRSVHVKWLDAANGTLLLQGLIGGSIQIASLGDYPIVLSQSLRQTLPAFRPVLLAFDGKTSGGQGISLVMRKGLEINDISEICQWPLSSAAQSSAGYRLSKLLQSLGRHEHHFEHKEMDESMAGIVKRKLAGSVMWEPYISLARYHGVGQVLFPEGMGENYLTGIVADENWARHHEGDAVAYLKAHVRVHTFIRNNPLAAAEFISQAKGIPPEITARIIAKVRWDAAFYSKDMNALQQLSLPVFQEICFKGEYLQHAIKALKLPLVSCDPLEGEWAVEQLY
;
A
#
# COMPACT_ATOMS: atom_id res chain seq x y z
N MET A 1 -7.28 -17.79 -28.34
CA MET A 1 -8.04 -17.73 -27.07
C MET A 1 -9.10 -18.84 -27.12
N SER A 2 -8.96 -19.85 -26.30
CA SER A 2 -9.84 -21.02 -26.32
C SER A 2 -11.20 -20.64 -25.74
N MET A 3 -12.30 -20.92 -26.46
CA MET A 3 -13.70 -20.71 -26.06
C MET A 3 -14.12 -21.47 -24.79
N THR A 4 -13.25 -22.30 -24.21
CA THR A 4 -13.54 -23.14 -23.04
C THR A 4 -13.37 -22.43 -21.69
N SER A 5 -12.53 -21.36 -21.63
CA SER A 5 -12.22 -20.70 -20.36
C SER A 5 -13.34 -19.82 -19.81
N GLN A 6 -14.21 -19.30 -20.65
CA GLN A 6 -15.31 -18.41 -20.22
C GLN A 6 -16.48 -19.14 -19.54
N ARG A 7 -16.65 -20.45 -19.75
CA ARG A 7 -17.75 -21.23 -19.13
C ARG A 7 -17.49 -21.69 -17.70
N PHE A 8 -16.23 -21.70 -17.23
CA PHE A 8 -15.86 -22.29 -15.92
C PHE A 8 -15.16 -21.32 -14.97
N ASN A 9 -15.18 -20.01 -15.23
CA ASN A 9 -14.51 -19.02 -14.41
C ASN A 9 -13.00 -19.32 -14.11
N LEU A 10 -12.33 -20.01 -15.05
CA LEU A 10 -10.95 -20.46 -14.93
C LEU A 10 -9.98 -19.43 -15.52
N ILE A 11 -8.89 -19.18 -14.80
CA ILE A 11 -7.77 -18.33 -15.25
C ILE A 11 -6.51 -19.17 -15.44
N SER A 12 -5.59 -18.69 -16.29
CA SER A 12 -4.30 -19.35 -16.47
C SER A 12 -3.42 -19.23 -15.22
N LEU A 13 -2.41 -20.10 -15.11
CA LEU A 13 -1.40 -20.01 -14.07
C LEU A 13 -0.68 -18.66 -14.09
N HIS A 14 -0.41 -18.09 -15.26
CA HIS A 14 0.24 -16.80 -15.41
C HIS A 14 -0.65 -15.69 -14.85
N ASP A 15 -1.92 -15.66 -15.29
CA ASP A 15 -2.87 -14.66 -14.81
C ASP A 15 -3.09 -14.74 -13.29
N ALA A 16 -3.07 -15.95 -12.72
CA ALA A 16 -3.19 -16.12 -11.26
C ALA A 16 -1.96 -15.65 -10.50
N ILE A 17 -0.76 -15.83 -11.04
CA ILE A 17 0.50 -15.32 -10.49
C ILE A 17 0.49 -13.79 -10.51
N ASP A 18 0.13 -13.20 -11.64
CA ASP A 18 0.05 -11.75 -11.81
C ASP A 18 -1.04 -11.15 -10.90
N LEU A 19 -2.18 -11.82 -10.82
CA LEU A 19 -3.30 -11.43 -9.96
C LEU A 19 -2.91 -11.36 -8.48
N LEU A 20 -2.17 -12.37 -8.00
CA LEU A 20 -1.73 -12.43 -6.59
C LEU A 20 -0.47 -11.60 -6.32
N GLY A 21 0.19 -11.08 -7.35
CA GLY A 21 1.40 -10.29 -7.20
C GLY A 21 2.58 -11.05 -6.60
N VAL A 22 2.69 -12.36 -6.87
CA VAL A 22 3.74 -13.21 -6.31
C VAL A 22 4.69 -13.73 -7.39
N SER A 23 5.89 -14.17 -6.99
CA SER A 23 6.78 -14.83 -7.92
C SER A 23 6.27 -16.24 -8.28
N ARG A 24 6.63 -16.73 -9.45
CA ARG A 24 6.31 -18.09 -9.88
C ARG A 24 6.76 -19.14 -8.86
N SER A 25 7.95 -18.98 -8.30
CA SER A 25 8.48 -19.88 -7.27
C SER A 25 7.64 -19.86 -5.99
N THR A 26 7.16 -18.68 -5.58
CA THR A 26 6.25 -18.53 -4.43
C THR A 26 4.92 -19.23 -4.70
N PHE A 27 4.34 -19.03 -5.88
CA PHE A 27 3.09 -19.66 -6.29
C PHE A 27 3.22 -21.20 -6.34
N ASP A 28 4.29 -21.71 -6.96
CA ASP A 28 4.56 -23.16 -7.02
C ASP A 28 4.79 -23.76 -5.63
N ARG A 29 5.42 -23.02 -4.71
CA ARG A 29 5.56 -23.42 -3.32
C ARG A 29 4.21 -23.48 -2.61
N TRP A 30 3.35 -22.50 -2.80
CA TRP A 30 2.00 -22.47 -2.21
C TRP A 30 1.14 -23.63 -2.75
N ARG A 31 1.20 -23.88 -4.05
CA ARG A 31 0.52 -25.00 -4.68
C ARG A 31 0.93 -26.34 -4.07
N LYS A 32 2.24 -26.51 -3.78
CA LYS A 32 2.77 -27.75 -3.19
C LYS A 32 2.56 -27.87 -1.68
N LEU A 33 2.82 -26.80 -0.94
CA LEU A 33 2.88 -26.82 0.52
C LEU A 33 1.58 -26.38 1.19
N LYS A 34 0.81 -25.49 0.57
CA LYS A 34 -0.42 -24.91 1.12
C LYS A 34 -1.68 -25.35 0.35
N GLN A 35 -1.57 -26.35 -0.48
CA GLN A 35 -2.68 -26.94 -1.24
C GLN A 35 -3.53 -25.91 -2.02
N LEU A 36 -2.88 -24.93 -2.66
CA LEU A 36 -3.56 -23.97 -3.52
C LEU A 36 -4.30 -24.76 -4.63
N PRO A 37 -5.61 -24.60 -4.78
CA PRO A 37 -6.41 -25.37 -5.73
C PRO A 37 -6.02 -25.08 -7.17
N PHE A 38 -5.95 -26.12 -8.00
CA PHE A 38 -5.71 -25.97 -9.42
C PHE A 38 -6.32 -27.13 -10.21
N VAL A 39 -6.65 -26.89 -11.46
CA VAL A 39 -7.09 -27.90 -12.43
C VAL A 39 -6.05 -28.03 -13.52
N LYS A 40 -5.64 -29.26 -13.82
CA LYS A 40 -4.71 -29.55 -14.93
C LYS A 40 -5.49 -30.06 -16.13
N ILE A 41 -5.47 -29.33 -17.23
CA ILE A 41 -6.08 -29.73 -18.50
C ILE A 41 -4.97 -29.88 -19.53
N GLY A 42 -4.60 -31.12 -19.84
CA GLY A 42 -3.45 -31.40 -20.73
C GLY A 42 -2.13 -30.92 -20.15
N LYS A 43 -1.50 -29.95 -20.81
CA LYS A 43 -0.25 -29.29 -20.33
C LYS A 43 -0.50 -28.00 -19.56
N GLU A 44 -1.72 -27.49 -19.56
CA GLU A 44 -2.08 -26.23 -18.92
C GLU A 44 -2.54 -26.43 -17.49
N ILE A 45 -2.16 -25.49 -16.64
CA ILE A 45 -2.64 -25.38 -15.25
C ILE A 45 -3.58 -24.19 -15.21
N LEU A 46 -4.81 -24.45 -14.79
CA LEU A 46 -5.87 -23.47 -14.64
C LEU A 46 -6.29 -23.38 -13.17
N ILE A 47 -6.73 -22.23 -12.74
CA ILE A 47 -7.17 -21.96 -11.38
C ILE A 47 -8.60 -21.40 -11.44
N ASP A 48 -9.50 -21.98 -10.66
CA ASP A 48 -10.83 -21.41 -10.45
C ASP A 48 -10.72 -20.16 -9.57
N LYS A 49 -11.30 -19.06 -10.02
CA LYS A 49 -11.21 -17.77 -9.32
C LYS A 49 -11.87 -17.79 -7.96
N ASN A 50 -12.99 -18.49 -7.82
CA ASN A 50 -13.71 -18.58 -6.54
C ASN A 50 -12.93 -19.43 -5.54
N GLU A 51 -12.35 -20.54 -6.00
CA GLU A 51 -11.47 -21.38 -5.16
C GLU A 51 -10.19 -20.64 -4.76
N LEU A 52 -9.63 -19.84 -5.66
CA LEU A 52 -8.47 -18.99 -5.35
C LEU A 52 -8.79 -17.98 -4.27
N GLU A 53 -9.94 -17.31 -4.37
CA GLU A 53 -10.39 -16.35 -3.37
C GLU A 53 -10.60 -17.02 -2.00
N GLN A 54 -11.30 -18.15 -1.96
CA GLN A 54 -11.50 -18.91 -0.72
C GLN A 54 -10.17 -19.38 -0.12
N TRP A 55 -9.24 -19.83 -0.97
CA TRP A 55 -7.92 -20.24 -0.52
C TRP A 55 -7.12 -19.07 0.09
N VAL A 56 -7.15 -17.88 -0.54
CA VAL A 56 -6.53 -16.65 -0.02
C VAL A 56 -7.14 -16.31 1.34
N ARG A 57 -8.46 -16.31 1.47
CA ARG A 57 -9.17 -16.06 2.74
C ARG A 57 -8.73 -17.04 3.82
N HIS A 58 -8.72 -18.34 3.52
CA HIS A 58 -8.34 -19.36 4.49
C HIS A 58 -6.88 -19.23 4.97
N HIS A 59 -5.94 -18.95 4.07
CA HIS A 59 -4.53 -18.82 4.41
C HIS A 59 -4.14 -17.46 4.99
N SER A 60 -4.93 -16.42 4.76
CA SER A 60 -4.80 -15.14 5.48
C SER A 60 -5.13 -15.28 6.97
N PHE A 61 -6.03 -16.19 7.32
CA PHE A 61 -6.32 -16.54 8.73
C PHE A 61 -5.25 -17.40 9.39
N SER A 62 -4.49 -18.18 8.64
CA SER A 62 -3.47 -19.11 9.19
C SER A 62 -2.23 -18.42 9.77
N LEU A 63 -2.08 -17.10 9.63
CA LEU A 63 -1.05 -16.33 10.31
C LEU A 63 -1.42 -15.96 11.76
N GLN A 64 -2.55 -16.44 12.27
CA GLN A 64 -3.13 -15.99 13.54
C GLN A 64 -3.36 -17.07 14.61
N ASN A 65 -2.66 -18.22 14.69
CA ASN A 65 -2.84 -18.98 15.93
C ASN A 65 -1.62 -19.80 16.35
N PRO A 66 -1.04 -19.52 17.53
CA PRO A 66 -0.69 -20.57 18.48
C PRO A 66 -1.92 -20.89 19.34
N SER A 67 -2.33 -22.14 19.31
CA SER A 67 -3.41 -22.73 20.10
C SER A 67 -3.26 -22.39 21.60
N PHE A 68 -4.35 -21.93 22.22
CA PHE A 68 -4.54 -22.04 23.67
C PHE A 68 -5.75 -22.91 23.97
N ALA A 69 -5.45 -23.92 24.77
CA ALA A 69 -6.37 -24.90 25.27
C ALA A 69 -7.40 -24.30 26.24
N SER A 70 -8.56 -24.88 26.22
CA SER A 70 -9.73 -24.77 27.08
C SER A 70 -9.41 -24.74 28.58
N GLY A 71 -10.05 -23.82 29.31
CA GLY A 71 -10.16 -23.84 30.75
C GLY A 71 -11.37 -22.97 31.20
N ALA A 72 -12.29 -23.57 31.91
CA ALA A 72 -13.67 -23.19 32.14
C ALA A 72 -13.92 -21.97 33.03
N THR A 73 -15.04 -21.32 32.75
CA THR A 73 -16.10 -20.77 33.62
C THR A 73 -15.83 -19.53 34.46
N THR A 74 -16.40 -18.40 34.03
CA THR A 74 -17.32 -17.61 34.90
C THR A 74 -18.14 -16.66 34.02
N THR A 75 -19.45 -16.71 34.14
CA THR A 75 -20.49 -15.97 33.43
C THR A 75 -20.48 -14.49 33.82
N ILE A 76 -19.88 -13.67 32.97
CA ILE A 76 -20.19 -12.25 32.78
C ILE A 76 -20.59 -12.14 31.33
N ALA A 77 -21.72 -11.48 31.01
CA ALA A 77 -22.20 -11.35 29.64
C ALA A 77 -21.03 -10.91 28.72
N PRO A 78 -20.78 -11.59 27.60
CA PRO A 78 -19.64 -11.21 26.75
C PRO A 78 -19.94 -9.85 26.14
N GLN A 79 -19.21 -8.83 26.55
CA GLN A 79 -19.05 -7.63 25.75
C GLN A 79 -18.43 -8.11 24.44
N GLU A 80 -19.14 -7.96 23.32
CA GLU A 80 -18.65 -8.33 21.99
C GLU A 80 -17.34 -7.57 21.73
N GLN A 81 -16.23 -8.24 21.93
CA GLN A 81 -14.91 -7.72 21.54
C GLN A 81 -14.79 -7.84 20.02
N SER A 82 -14.85 -6.74 19.31
CA SER A 82 -14.54 -6.70 17.90
C SER A 82 -13.08 -6.26 17.69
N THR A 83 -12.43 -6.85 16.71
CA THR A 83 -11.06 -6.50 16.32
C THR A 83 -11.05 -5.85 14.95
N ILE A 84 -10.38 -4.71 14.83
CA ILE A 84 -10.08 -4.06 13.55
C ILE A 84 -8.59 -4.19 13.31
N THR A 85 -8.21 -4.78 12.17
CA THR A 85 -6.82 -4.84 11.75
C THR A 85 -6.53 -3.73 10.75
N VAL A 86 -5.56 -2.88 11.09
CA VAL A 86 -5.04 -1.80 10.23
C VAL A 86 -3.70 -2.21 9.67
N GLY A 87 -3.60 -2.27 8.35
CA GLY A 87 -2.37 -2.57 7.63
C GLY A 87 -1.65 -1.29 7.20
N TYR A 88 -0.34 -1.23 7.39
CA TYR A 88 0.48 -0.09 6.97
C TYR A 88 1.90 -0.53 6.63
N GLN A 89 2.71 0.38 6.09
CA GLN A 89 4.11 0.15 5.75
C GLN A 89 4.96 1.23 6.43
N SER A 90 5.56 0.92 7.58
CA SER A 90 6.43 1.86 8.28
C SER A 90 7.72 2.21 7.51
N GLY A 91 8.10 1.35 6.56
CA GLY A 91 9.20 1.57 5.62
C GLY A 91 8.86 2.48 4.43
N THR A 92 7.63 3.04 4.37
CA THR A 92 7.20 3.96 3.30
C THR A 92 6.82 5.31 3.91
N ALA A 93 7.63 6.32 3.63
CA ALA A 93 7.51 7.63 4.28
C ALA A 93 6.13 8.29 4.09
N HIS A 94 5.53 8.15 2.91
CA HIS A 94 4.20 8.70 2.59
C HIS A 94 3.05 8.06 3.38
N MET A 95 3.31 6.99 4.15
CA MET A 95 2.34 6.26 4.98
C MET A 95 2.63 6.40 6.49
N TRP A 96 3.49 7.33 6.89
CA TRP A 96 3.86 7.52 8.29
C TRP A 96 2.72 8.03 9.17
N THR A 97 1.63 8.48 8.58
CA THR A 97 0.39 8.82 9.30
C THR A 97 -0.08 7.66 10.20
N ALA A 98 -0.11 6.44 9.65
CA ALA A 98 -0.52 5.26 10.41
C ALA A 98 0.44 4.94 11.57
N LEU A 99 1.76 5.14 11.37
CA LEU A 99 2.75 4.94 12.42
C LEU A 99 2.55 5.94 13.57
N ILE A 100 2.38 7.23 13.25
CA ILE A 100 2.12 8.28 14.27
C ILE A 100 0.79 8.02 14.97
N MET A 101 -0.25 7.65 14.23
CA MET A 101 -1.58 7.34 14.76
C MET A 101 -1.52 6.22 15.79
N LYS A 102 -0.77 5.16 15.49
CA LYS A 102 -0.53 4.02 16.37
C LYS A 102 0.20 4.42 17.65
N GLU A 103 1.31 5.15 17.51
CA GLU A 103 2.13 5.55 18.66
C GLU A 103 1.40 6.52 19.60
N LEU A 104 0.49 7.34 19.06
CA LEU A 104 -0.33 8.27 19.85
C LEU A 104 -1.63 7.65 20.39
N GLY A 105 -2.02 6.45 19.94
CA GLY A 105 -3.26 5.78 20.36
C GLY A 105 -4.53 6.50 19.88
N TRP A 106 -4.44 7.31 18.85
CA TRP A 106 -5.56 8.17 18.43
C TRP A 106 -6.67 7.41 17.72
N LEU A 107 -6.38 6.28 17.11
CA LEU A 107 -7.43 5.43 16.55
C LEU A 107 -8.26 4.77 17.64
N GLU A 108 -7.61 4.24 18.65
CA GLU A 108 -8.26 3.64 19.82
C GLU A 108 -9.14 4.66 20.56
N GLU A 109 -8.67 5.91 20.68
CA GLU A 109 -9.44 7.01 21.23
C GLU A 109 -10.72 7.28 20.42
N GLU A 110 -10.60 7.45 19.09
CA GLU A 110 -11.75 7.74 18.22
C GLU A 110 -12.74 6.59 18.14
N LEU A 111 -12.28 5.34 18.16
CA LEU A 111 -13.13 4.15 18.19
C LEU A 111 -13.92 4.06 19.51
N ASN A 112 -13.30 4.38 20.64
CA ASN A 112 -13.98 4.41 21.93
C ASN A 112 -15.06 5.52 21.97
N ILE A 113 -14.79 6.68 21.38
CA ILE A 113 -15.78 7.77 21.23
C ILE A 113 -16.95 7.34 20.33
N ALA A 114 -16.65 6.68 19.21
CA ALA A 114 -17.67 6.22 18.26
C ALA A 114 -18.54 5.09 18.82
N ASN A 115 -17.98 4.24 19.67
CA ASN A 115 -18.62 3.02 20.18
C ASN A 115 -18.51 2.91 21.73
N PRO A 116 -19.20 3.75 22.52
CA PRO A 116 -19.03 3.75 24.00
C PRO A 116 -19.44 2.44 24.67
N SER A 117 -20.32 1.67 24.05
CA SER A 117 -20.87 0.39 24.56
C SER A 117 -20.12 -0.85 24.06
N ARG A 118 -19.18 -0.70 23.13
CA ARG A 118 -18.44 -1.81 22.49
C ARG A 118 -16.93 -1.58 22.65
N SER A 119 -16.20 -2.56 23.16
CA SER A 119 -14.73 -2.51 23.16
C SER A 119 -14.20 -2.94 21.79
N VAL A 120 -13.52 -2.03 21.09
CA VAL A 120 -12.86 -2.32 19.81
C VAL A 120 -11.37 -2.42 20.04
N HIS A 121 -10.80 -3.59 19.73
CA HIS A 121 -9.34 -3.80 19.77
C HIS A 121 -8.72 -3.47 18.40
N VAL A 122 -7.68 -2.65 18.37
CA VAL A 122 -6.94 -2.35 17.15
C VAL A 122 -5.72 -3.24 17.05
N LYS A 123 -5.64 -4.00 15.95
CA LYS A 123 -4.45 -4.76 15.58
C LYS A 123 -3.71 -4.03 14.47
N TRP A 124 -2.49 -3.62 14.73
CA TRP A 124 -1.62 -2.97 13.76
C TRP A 124 -0.74 -4.01 13.06
N LEU A 125 -0.77 -4.04 11.72
CA LEU A 125 0.03 -4.92 10.90
C LEU A 125 0.98 -4.09 10.04
N ASP A 126 2.27 -4.12 10.38
CA ASP A 126 3.35 -3.49 9.61
C ASP A 126 3.82 -4.48 8.54
N ALA A 127 3.62 -4.14 7.27
CA ALA A 127 3.98 -5.00 6.15
C ALA A 127 5.19 -4.45 5.39
N ALA A 128 6.00 -5.34 4.82
CA ALA A 128 7.15 -4.96 4.01
C ALA A 128 6.75 -4.30 2.68
N ASN A 129 5.58 -4.64 2.14
CA ASN A 129 5.10 -4.14 0.84
C ASN A 129 3.57 -4.10 0.75
N GLY A 130 3.06 -3.37 -0.26
CA GLY A 130 1.62 -3.20 -0.49
C GLY A 130 0.91 -4.48 -0.94
N THR A 131 1.61 -5.44 -1.53
CA THR A 131 1.03 -6.73 -1.97
C THR A 131 0.54 -7.55 -0.78
N LEU A 132 1.31 -7.60 0.32
CA LEU A 132 0.89 -8.27 1.55
C LEU A 132 -0.35 -7.62 2.17
N LEU A 133 -0.43 -6.29 2.13
CA LEU A 133 -1.61 -5.56 2.60
C LEU A 133 -2.84 -5.85 1.73
N LEU A 134 -2.64 -5.87 0.41
CA LEU A 134 -3.72 -6.18 -0.53
C LEU A 134 -4.24 -7.61 -0.35
N GLN A 135 -3.35 -8.59 -0.16
CA GLN A 135 -3.73 -9.97 0.18
C GLN A 135 -4.55 -10.03 1.47
N GLY A 136 -4.17 -9.26 2.48
CA GLY A 136 -4.91 -9.16 3.74
C GLY A 136 -6.30 -8.56 3.57
N LEU A 137 -6.45 -7.51 2.74
CA LEU A 137 -7.75 -6.92 2.39
C LEU A 137 -8.65 -7.92 1.66
N ILE A 138 -8.12 -8.60 0.62
CA ILE A 138 -8.86 -9.63 -0.14
C ILE A 138 -9.33 -10.75 0.79
N GLY A 139 -8.45 -11.21 1.67
CA GLY A 139 -8.74 -12.28 2.63
C GLY A 139 -9.60 -11.85 3.83
N GLY A 140 -9.90 -10.54 4.00
CA GLY A 140 -10.66 -10.01 5.13
C GLY A 140 -9.89 -10.03 6.46
N SER A 141 -8.59 -10.34 6.46
CA SER A 141 -7.73 -10.31 7.65
C SER A 141 -7.23 -8.89 7.98
N ILE A 142 -7.32 -7.97 7.04
CA ILE A 142 -7.10 -6.53 7.19
C ILE A 142 -8.39 -5.83 6.76
N GLN A 143 -8.85 -4.87 7.55
CA GLN A 143 -10.05 -4.10 7.28
C GLN A 143 -9.74 -2.78 6.58
N ILE A 144 -8.66 -2.14 6.99
CA ILE A 144 -8.20 -0.85 6.45
C ILE A 144 -6.71 -0.98 6.16
N ALA A 145 -6.27 -0.52 4.99
CA ALA A 145 -4.85 -0.53 4.62
C ALA A 145 -4.40 0.79 3.98
N SER A 146 -3.19 1.23 4.32
CA SER A 146 -2.50 2.31 3.61
C SER A 146 -1.72 1.73 2.43
N LEU A 147 -2.04 2.16 1.21
CA LEU A 147 -1.47 1.64 -0.04
C LEU A 147 -0.86 2.75 -0.88
N GLY A 148 0.19 2.43 -1.65
CA GLY A 148 0.73 3.31 -2.69
C GLY A 148 -0.15 3.33 -3.95
N ASP A 149 0.13 4.25 -4.86
CA ASP A 149 -0.64 4.47 -6.09
C ASP A 149 -0.83 3.20 -6.91
N TYR A 150 0.24 2.46 -7.21
CA TYR A 150 0.14 1.21 -7.97
C TYR A 150 -0.70 0.13 -7.25
N PRO A 151 -0.46 -0.22 -5.97
CA PRO A 151 -1.35 -1.13 -5.23
C PRO A 151 -2.80 -0.67 -5.13
N ILE A 152 -3.09 0.64 -5.07
CA ILE A 152 -4.45 1.18 -5.14
C ILE A 152 -5.09 0.78 -6.47
N VAL A 153 -4.45 1.11 -7.61
CA VAL A 153 -4.97 0.79 -8.95
C VAL A 153 -5.07 -0.72 -9.16
N LEU A 154 -4.08 -1.49 -8.69
CA LEU A 154 -4.13 -2.95 -8.73
C LEU A 154 -5.35 -3.48 -7.97
N SER A 155 -5.63 -2.95 -6.77
CA SER A 155 -6.82 -3.35 -6.01
C SER A 155 -8.11 -3.14 -6.81
N GLN A 156 -8.24 -2.01 -7.50
CA GLN A 156 -9.42 -1.69 -8.32
C GLN A 156 -9.55 -2.63 -9.53
N SER A 157 -8.42 -3.00 -10.16
CA SER A 157 -8.40 -3.97 -11.26
C SER A 157 -8.95 -5.34 -10.83
N LEU A 158 -8.76 -5.71 -9.56
CA LEU A 158 -9.22 -7.00 -9.02
C LEU A 158 -10.74 -7.10 -8.85
N ARG A 159 -11.48 -5.98 -8.81
CA ARG A 159 -12.96 -5.99 -8.69
C ARG A 159 -13.64 -6.84 -9.75
N GLN A 160 -13.09 -6.86 -10.96
CA GLN A 160 -13.68 -7.63 -12.08
C GLN A 160 -13.39 -9.12 -11.98
N THR A 161 -12.25 -9.46 -11.39
CA THR A 161 -11.79 -10.85 -11.28
C THR A 161 -12.18 -11.50 -9.96
N LEU A 162 -12.38 -10.71 -8.92
CA LEU A 162 -12.78 -11.13 -7.57
C LEU A 162 -14.06 -10.39 -7.14
N PRO A 163 -15.26 -10.80 -7.58
CA PRO A 163 -16.50 -10.05 -7.36
C PRO A 163 -16.86 -9.84 -5.88
N ALA A 164 -16.38 -10.70 -4.98
CA ALA A 164 -16.59 -10.56 -3.53
C ALA A 164 -15.69 -9.52 -2.89
N PHE A 165 -14.59 -9.13 -3.54
CA PHE A 165 -13.69 -8.08 -3.09
C PHE A 165 -14.02 -6.76 -3.78
N ARG A 166 -14.47 -5.78 -3.01
CA ARG A 166 -14.85 -4.45 -3.49
C ARG A 166 -13.99 -3.38 -2.83
N PRO A 167 -12.74 -3.19 -3.29
CA PRO A 167 -11.90 -2.15 -2.73
C PRO A 167 -12.47 -0.77 -3.01
N VAL A 168 -12.37 0.12 -2.03
CA VAL A 168 -12.79 1.51 -2.11
C VAL A 168 -11.74 2.40 -1.46
N LEU A 169 -11.39 3.50 -2.13
CA LEU A 169 -10.50 4.52 -1.59
C LEU A 169 -11.31 5.46 -0.67
N LEU A 170 -10.91 5.54 0.59
CA LEU A 170 -11.61 6.32 1.63
C LEU A 170 -11.00 7.72 1.82
N ALA A 171 -9.70 7.86 1.61
CA ALA A 171 -8.96 9.10 1.71
C ALA A 171 -7.59 8.96 1.05
N PHE A 172 -6.95 10.07 0.72
CA PHE A 172 -5.51 10.07 0.46
C PHE A 172 -4.70 10.18 1.76
N ASP A 173 -3.37 9.95 1.65
CA ASP A 173 -2.40 10.10 2.74
C ASP A 173 -1.29 11.06 2.27
N GLY A 174 -0.03 10.67 2.31
CA GLY A 174 1.07 11.47 1.79
C GLY A 174 1.05 11.57 0.27
N LYS A 175 1.30 12.77 -0.25
CA LYS A 175 1.33 13.08 -1.69
C LYS A 175 2.60 13.83 -2.04
N THR A 176 3.15 13.58 -3.22
CA THR A 176 4.24 14.39 -3.80
C THR A 176 4.03 14.57 -5.30
N SER A 177 4.39 15.74 -5.83
CA SER A 177 4.29 16.04 -7.26
C SER A 177 5.47 15.46 -8.04
N GLY A 178 5.27 15.20 -9.33
CA GLY A 178 6.33 14.78 -10.25
C GLY A 178 7.07 13.51 -9.82
N GLY A 179 6.42 12.58 -9.13
CA GLY A 179 7.03 11.34 -8.66
C GLY A 179 8.10 11.53 -7.59
N GLN A 180 8.20 12.70 -6.95
CA GLN A 180 9.10 12.91 -5.82
C GLN A 180 8.83 11.87 -4.74
N GLY A 181 9.90 11.46 -4.05
CA GLY A 181 9.80 10.37 -3.06
C GLY A 181 9.98 8.97 -3.65
N ILE A 182 10.07 8.83 -4.99
CA ILE A 182 10.53 7.61 -5.68
C ILE A 182 11.66 7.98 -6.64
N SER A 183 12.76 7.23 -6.62
CA SER A 183 13.90 7.49 -7.49
C SER A 183 14.76 6.24 -7.72
N LEU A 184 15.55 6.26 -8.78
CA LEU A 184 16.57 5.25 -9.04
C LEU A 184 17.85 5.59 -8.24
N VAL A 185 18.15 4.75 -7.27
CA VAL A 185 19.37 4.80 -6.49
C VAL A 185 20.39 3.86 -7.13
N MET A 186 21.46 4.43 -7.66
CA MET A 186 22.57 3.66 -8.23
C MET A 186 23.69 3.53 -7.22
N ARG A 187 24.43 2.42 -7.26
CA ARG A 187 25.63 2.21 -6.47
C ARG A 187 26.65 3.33 -6.70
N LYS A 188 27.19 3.87 -5.63
CA LYS A 188 28.23 4.90 -5.74
C LYS A 188 29.46 4.41 -6.51
N GLY A 189 30.02 5.29 -7.35
CA GLY A 189 31.21 5.02 -8.16
C GLY A 189 30.93 4.30 -9.48
N LEU A 190 29.64 4.18 -9.88
CA LEU A 190 29.30 3.85 -11.26
C LEU A 190 29.29 5.13 -12.09
N GLU A 191 30.06 5.15 -13.14
CA GLU A 191 30.00 6.20 -14.16
C GLU A 191 28.91 5.85 -15.16
N ILE A 192 28.01 6.78 -15.41
CA ILE A 192 26.88 6.63 -16.33
C ILE A 192 27.06 7.71 -17.38
N ASN A 193 27.48 7.31 -18.56
CA ASN A 193 27.66 8.23 -19.69
C ASN A 193 26.35 8.43 -20.45
N ASP A 194 25.54 7.36 -20.54
CA ASP A 194 24.24 7.37 -21.18
C ASP A 194 23.26 6.60 -20.31
N ILE A 195 22.04 7.14 -20.19
CA ILE A 195 21.00 6.52 -19.36
C ILE A 195 20.60 5.12 -19.86
N SER A 196 20.74 4.83 -21.12
CA SER A 196 20.47 3.50 -21.67
C SER A 196 21.36 2.39 -21.16
N GLU A 197 22.55 2.74 -20.60
CA GLU A 197 23.47 1.77 -20.01
C GLU A 197 22.84 1.02 -18.83
N ILE A 198 21.91 1.66 -18.10
CA ILE A 198 21.21 1.02 -16.98
C ILE A 198 20.46 -0.25 -17.37
N CYS A 199 20.08 -0.38 -18.65
CA CYS A 199 19.41 -1.56 -19.19
C CYS A 199 20.26 -2.83 -19.15
N GLN A 200 21.58 -2.71 -19.02
CA GLN A 200 22.50 -3.84 -19.00
C GLN A 200 22.93 -4.24 -17.59
N TRP A 201 22.54 -3.46 -16.59
CA TRP A 201 22.98 -3.64 -15.21
C TRP A 201 21.97 -4.39 -14.36
N PRO A 202 22.42 -5.11 -13.33
CA PRO A 202 21.53 -5.76 -12.38
C PRO A 202 20.79 -4.70 -11.54
N LEU A 203 19.53 -4.49 -11.85
CA LEU A 203 18.62 -3.60 -11.16
C LEU A 203 17.61 -4.37 -10.33
N SER A 204 17.05 -3.74 -9.31
CA SER A 204 15.96 -4.32 -8.51
C SER A 204 14.88 -3.29 -8.18
N SER A 205 13.73 -3.80 -7.78
CA SER A 205 12.67 -3.05 -7.11
C SER A 205 11.68 -4.02 -6.45
N ALA A 206 10.82 -3.53 -5.56
CA ALA A 206 9.76 -4.35 -4.99
C ALA A 206 8.73 -4.73 -6.06
N ALA A 207 8.29 -5.98 -6.02
CA ALA A 207 7.28 -6.49 -6.93
C ALA A 207 5.93 -5.79 -6.72
N GLN A 208 5.15 -5.61 -7.80
CA GLN A 208 3.79 -5.08 -7.74
C GLN A 208 3.67 -3.78 -6.89
N SER A 209 4.66 -2.90 -7.03
CA SER A 209 4.80 -1.67 -6.25
C SER A 209 4.87 -0.43 -7.14
N SER A 210 4.65 0.72 -6.54
CA SER A 210 4.82 2.03 -7.18
C SER A 210 6.23 2.23 -7.74
N ALA A 211 7.25 1.72 -7.06
CA ALA A 211 8.64 1.78 -7.50
C ALA A 211 8.91 0.80 -8.66
N GLY A 212 8.43 -0.44 -8.56
CA GLY A 212 8.56 -1.45 -9.62
C GLY A 212 7.88 -1.03 -10.91
N TYR A 213 6.68 -0.44 -10.82
CA TYR A 213 5.98 0.12 -11.97
C TYR A 213 6.82 1.21 -12.67
N ARG A 214 7.38 2.15 -11.91
CA ARG A 214 8.20 3.23 -12.47
C ARG A 214 9.50 2.71 -13.08
N LEU A 215 10.13 1.69 -12.49
CA LEU A 215 11.28 1.02 -13.10
C LEU A 215 10.90 0.36 -14.42
N SER A 216 9.78 -0.36 -14.47
CA SER A 216 9.27 -0.98 -15.69
C SER A 216 9.04 0.06 -16.79
N LYS A 217 8.41 1.19 -16.46
CA LYS A 217 8.17 2.28 -17.42
C LYS A 217 9.47 2.91 -17.92
N LEU A 218 10.44 3.12 -17.05
CA LEU A 218 11.76 3.63 -17.42
C LEU A 218 12.46 2.67 -18.40
N LEU A 219 12.53 1.38 -18.08
CA LEU A 219 13.17 0.40 -18.95
C LEU A 219 12.44 0.29 -20.29
N GLN A 220 11.11 0.35 -20.30
CA GLN A 220 10.31 0.36 -21.52
C GLN A 220 10.62 1.60 -22.38
N SER A 221 10.74 2.78 -21.81
CA SER A 221 11.09 4.01 -22.53
C SER A 221 12.50 3.96 -23.15
N LEU A 222 13.38 3.15 -22.59
CA LEU A 222 14.74 2.89 -23.10
C LEU A 222 14.79 1.69 -24.09
N GLY A 223 13.64 1.23 -24.60
CA GLY A 223 13.56 0.18 -25.62
C GLY A 223 13.63 -1.25 -25.08
N ARG A 224 13.57 -1.46 -23.77
CA ARG A 224 13.51 -2.80 -23.17
C ARG A 224 12.05 -3.21 -22.97
N HIS A 225 11.57 -4.14 -23.80
CA HIS A 225 10.21 -4.68 -23.74
C HIS A 225 10.06 -5.88 -22.80
N GLU A 226 11.13 -6.61 -22.55
CA GLU A 226 11.17 -7.67 -21.52
C GLU A 226 11.81 -7.13 -20.26
N HIS A 227 11.01 -7.06 -19.17
CA HIS A 227 11.44 -6.47 -17.91
C HIS A 227 12.23 -7.49 -17.09
N HIS A 228 13.55 -7.42 -17.15
CA HIS A 228 14.44 -8.24 -16.33
C HIS A 228 15.10 -7.38 -15.26
N PHE A 229 14.38 -7.13 -14.18
CA PHE A 229 14.97 -6.66 -12.93
C PHE A 229 14.60 -7.62 -11.79
N GLU A 230 15.44 -7.67 -10.78
CA GLU A 230 15.21 -8.56 -9.65
C GLU A 230 14.11 -7.99 -8.73
N HIS A 231 13.15 -8.85 -8.36
CA HIS A 231 12.16 -8.48 -7.36
C HIS A 231 12.74 -8.68 -5.96
N LYS A 232 12.98 -7.59 -5.26
CA LYS A 232 13.54 -7.56 -3.91
C LYS A 232 12.84 -6.51 -3.06
N GLU A 233 12.69 -6.81 -1.78
CA GLU A 233 12.26 -5.82 -0.80
C GLU A 233 13.30 -4.70 -0.67
N MET A 234 12.87 -3.53 -0.14
CA MET A 234 13.74 -2.35 -0.09
C MET A 234 15.02 -2.57 0.72
N ASP A 235 14.93 -3.27 1.86
CA ASP A 235 16.10 -3.60 2.68
C ASP A 235 17.06 -4.55 1.95
N GLU A 236 16.54 -5.52 1.23
CA GLU A 236 17.34 -6.45 0.41
C GLU A 236 18.00 -5.72 -0.76
N SER A 237 17.28 -4.80 -1.39
CA SER A 237 17.78 -3.96 -2.47
C SER A 237 18.90 -3.05 -1.98
N MET A 238 18.71 -2.39 -0.84
CA MET A 238 19.76 -1.57 -0.21
C MET A 238 21.00 -2.40 0.13
N ALA A 239 20.80 -3.57 0.76
CA ALA A 239 21.89 -4.48 1.07
C ALA A 239 22.60 -5.00 -0.20
N GLY A 240 21.86 -5.20 -1.29
CA GLY A 240 22.40 -5.59 -2.59
C GLY A 240 23.31 -4.52 -3.20
N ILE A 241 22.93 -3.25 -3.10
CA ILE A 241 23.75 -2.10 -3.52
C ILE A 241 25.03 -2.02 -2.69
N VAL A 242 24.90 -2.08 -1.36
CA VAL A 242 26.05 -2.03 -0.43
C VAL A 242 27.05 -3.17 -0.69
N LYS A 243 26.55 -4.39 -0.90
CA LYS A 243 27.34 -5.59 -1.18
C LYS A 243 27.82 -5.68 -2.64
N ARG A 244 27.57 -4.66 -3.46
CA ARG A 244 27.93 -4.60 -4.88
C ARG A 244 27.34 -5.73 -5.74
N LYS A 245 26.22 -6.34 -5.29
CA LYS A 245 25.49 -7.36 -6.06
C LYS A 245 24.51 -6.72 -7.04
N LEU A 246 24.01 -5.52 -6.73
CA LEU A 246 23.17 -4.71 -7.58
C LEU A 246 23.91 -3.46 -8.04
N ALA A 247 23.62 -3.04 -9.27
CA ALA A 247 24.05 -1.74 -9.78
C ALA A 247 23.14 -0.62 -9.26
N GLY A 248 21.85 -0.90 -9.10
CA GLY A 248 20.89 0.06 -8.58
C GLY A 248 19.54 -0.55 -8.26
N SER A 249 18.67 0.30 -7.68
CA SER A 249 17.29 -0.04 -7.39
C SER A 249 16.40 1.19 -7.44
N VAL A 250 15.18 1.05 -7.96
CA VAL A 250 14.17 2.08 -7.76
C VAL A 250 13.57 1.90 -6.37
N MET A 251 13.68 2.93 -5.57
CA MET A 251 13.32 2.96 -4.16
C MET A 251 12.39 4.14 -3.87
N TRP A 252 11.70 4.05 -2.74
CA TRP A 252 10.95 5.16 -2.15
C TRP A 252 11.62 5.71 -0.88
N GLU A 253 11.16 6.87 -0.40
CA GLU A 253 11.60 7.40 0.90
C GLU A 253 11.10 6.52 2.06
N PRO A 254 11.94 6.27 3.07
CA PRO A 254 13.20 6.94 3.42
C PRO A 254 14.46 6.32 2.78
N TYR A 255 14.38 5.24 2.02
CA TYR A 255 15.55 4.51 1.51
C TYR A 255 16.44 5.37 0.60
N ILE A 256 15.85 6.28 -0.18
CA ILE A 256 16.58 7.22 -1.03
C ILE A 256 17.47 8.14 -0.16
N SER A 257 16.87 8.74 0.86
CA SER A 257 17.58 9.63 1.79
C SER A 257 18.63 8.88 2.63
N LEU A 258 18.34 7.66 3.06
CA LEU A 258 19.27 6.79 3.77
C LEU A 258 20.47 6.39 2.89
N ALA A 259 20.25 6.07 1.62
CA ALA A 259 21.34 5.76 0.68
C ALA A 259 22.29 6.94 0.51
N ARG A 260 21.75 8.16 0.41
CA ARG A 260 22.56 9.39 0.37
C ARG A 260 23.31 9.63 1.68
N TYR A 261 22.63 9.50 2.81
CA TYR A 261 23.20 9.75 4.13
C TYR A 261 24.38 8.81 4.43
N HIS A 262 24.20 7.53 4.14
CA HIS A 262 25.29 6.55 4.30
C HIS A 262 26.33 6.59 3.18
N GLY A 263 26.15 7.41 2.15
CA GLY A 263 27.09 7.55 1.05
C GLY A 263 27.26 6.29 0.20
N VAL A 264 26.27 5.39 0.19
CA VAL A 264 26.32 4.10 -0.51
C VAL A 264 25.72 4.15 -1.92
N GLY A 265 24.91 5.17 -2.21
CA GLY A 265 24.24 5.35 -3.49
C GLY A 265 24.26 6.79 -3.99
N GLN A 266 24.13 6.94 -5.30
CA GLN A 266 23.83 8.21 -5.99
C GLN A 266 22.42 8.13 -6.57
N VAL A 267 21.66 9.22 -6.49
CA VAL A 267 20.28 9.29 -6.95
C VAL A 267 20.27 9.91 -8.34
N LEU A 268 19.74 9.18 -9.34
CA LEU A 268 19.74 9.65 -10.73
C LEU A 268 18.62 10.64 -11.02
N PHE A 269 17.47 10.45 -10.41
CA PHE A 269 16.30 11.32 -10.61
C PHE A 269 15.96 12.03 -9.30
N PRO A 270 16.72 13.07 -8.90
CA PRO A 270 16.54 13.72 -7.61
C PRO A 270 15.20 14.45 -7.48
N GLU A 271 14.60 14.84 -8.61
CA GLU A 271 13.29 15.51 -8.68
C GLU A 271 12.12 14.50 -8.76
N GLY A 272 12.40 13.21 -8.76
CA GLY A 272 11.40 12.15 -8.79
C GLY A 272 11.31 11.42 -10.13
N MET A 273 10.46 10.39 -10.17
CA MET A 273 10.24 9.54 -11.34
C MET A 273 8.75 9.47 -11.70
N GLY A 274 8.41 10.03 -12.85
CA GLY A 274 7.06 9.94 -13.41
C GLY A 274 6.08 10.95 -12.84
N GLU A 275 4.80 10.55 -12.80
CA GLU A 275 3.69 11.35 -12.30
C GLU A 275 3.70 11.50 -10.77
N ASN A 276 2.70 12.22 -10.23
CA ASN A 276 2.52 12.35 -8.79
C ASN A 276 2.61 10.99 -8.09
N TYR A 277 3.34 10.95 -6.98
CA TYR A 277 3.33 9.77 -6.11
C TYR A 277 2.32 9.97 -5.00
N LEU A 278 1.33 9.09 -4.97
CA LEU A 278 0.18 9.17 -4.11
C LEU A 278 0.08 7.94 -3.23
N THR A 279 -0.32 8.13 -2.00
CA THR A 279 -0.70 7.04 -1.10
C THR A 279 -2.12 7.29 -0.58
N GLY A 280 -2.81 6.22 -0.20
CA GLY A 280 -4.21 6.37 0.24
C GLY A 280 -4.70 5.20 1.08
N ILE A 281 -5.83 5.42 1.70
CA ILE A 281 -6.49 4.52 2.63
C ILE A 281 -7.54 3.72 1.87
N VAL A 282 -7.37 2.42 1.83
CA VAL A 282 -8.27 1.48 1.14
C VAL A 282 -8.92 0.53 2.14
N ALA A 283 -10.20 0.26 1.94
CA ALA A 283 -10.96 -0.76 2.66
C ALA A 283 -11.81 -1.57 1.68
N ASP A 284 -12.39 -2.69 2.13
CA ASP A 284 -13.48 -3.34 1.40
C ASP A 284 -14.78 -2.54 1.61
N GLU A 285 -15.51 -2.25 0.53
CA GLU A 285 -16.74 -1.44 0.55
C GLU A 285 -17.83 -2.07 1.42
N ASN A 286 -17.96 -3.40 1.39
CA ASN A 286 -18.96 -4.08 2.21
C ASN A 286 -18.61 -3.94 3.69
N TRP A 287 -17.33 -4.09 4.05
CA TRP A 287 -16.90 -3.88 5.44
C TRP A 287 -17.13 -2.42 5.85
N ALA A 288 -16.70 -1.44 5.07
CA ALA A 288 -16.86 -0.02 5.38
C ALA A 288 -18.32 0.37 5.59
N ARG A 289 -19.23 -0.17 4.77
CA ARG A 289 -20.67 0.09 4.88
C ARG A 289 -21.28 -0.51 6.15
N HIS A 290 -20.87 -1.71 6.56
CA HIS A 290 -21.38 -2.34 7.79
C HIS A 290 -20.74 -1.81 9.07
N HIS A 291 -19.59 -1.14 8.93
CA HIS A 291 -18.78 -0.57 10.02
C HIS A 291 -18.49 0.92 9.78
N GLU A 292 -19.51 1.67 9.33
CA GLU A 292 -19.34 3.08 8.98
C GLU A 292 -18.74 3.90 10.12
N GLY A 293 -19.23 3.70 11.35
CA GLY A 293 -18.71 4.37 12.54
C GLY A 293 -17.22 4.13 12.76
N ASP A 294 -16.75 2.90 12.53
CA ASP A 294 -15.34 2.53 12.68
C ASP A 294 -14.49 3.14 11.55
N ALA A 295 -15.01 3.14 10.31
CA ALA A 295 -14.35 3.78 9.15
C ALA A 295 -14.21 5.30 9.35
N VAL A 296 -15.27 5.95 9.81
CA VAL A 296 -15.26 7.39 10.14
C VAL A 296 -14.32 7.69 11.29
N ALA A 297 -14.28 6.85 12.35
CA ALA A 297 -13.35 6.99 13.47
C ALA A 297 -11.88 6.91 12.99
N TYR A 298 -11.56 5.96 12.09
CA TYR A 298 -10.24 5.88 11.46
C TYR A 298 -9.90 7.17 10.72
N LEU A 299 -10.80 7.69 9.89
CA LEU A 299 -10.57 8.91 9.13
C LEU A 299 -10.45 10.15 10.00
N LYS A 300 -11.17 10.23 11.13
CA LYS A 300 -10.98 11.29 12.14
C LYS A 300 -9.56 11.26 12.70
N ALA A 301 -9.10 10.09 13.14
CA ALA A 301 -7.72 9.93 13.63
C ALA A 301 -6.69 10.28 12.54
N HIS A 302 -6.95 9.85 11.29
CA HIS A 302 -6.11 10.15 10.13
C HIS A 302 -5.97 11.66 9.86
N VAL A 303 -7.08 12.39 9.81
CA VAL A 303 -7.11 13.86 9.64
C VAL A 303 -6.43 14.57 10.82
N ARG A 304 -6.63 14.10 12.06
CA ARG A 304 -5.93 14.62 13.25
C ARG A 304 -4.42 14.49 13.10
N VAL A 305 -3.92 13.35 12.62
CA VAL A 305 -2.47 13.14 12.40
C VAL A 305 -1.96 14.06 11.30
N HIS A 306 -2.69 14.21 10.17
CA HIS A 306 -2.31 15.16 9.13
C HIS A 306 -2.18 16.58 9.67
N THR A 307 -3.15 17.02 10.46
CA THR A 307 -3.13 18.34 11.11
C THR A 307 -1.94 18.46 12.09
N PHE A 308 -1.66 17.40 12.87
CA PHE A 308 -0.51 17.36 13.76
C PHE A 308 0.81 17.49 13.00
N ILE A 309 0.99 16.73 11.91
CA ILE A 309 2.22 16.78 11.11
C ILE A 309 2.42 18.17 10.50
N ARG A 310 1.37 18.79 9.95
CA ARG A 310 1.46 20.14 9.38
C ARG A 310 1.79 21.22 10.41
N ASN A 311 1.17 21.14 11.57
CA ASN A 311 1.35 22.15 12.63
C ASN A 311 2.61 21.93 13.47
N ASN A 312 3.09 20.68 13.56
CA ASN A 312 4.21 20.29 14.42
C ASN A 312 5.19 19.37 13.68
N PRO A 313 5.74 19.78 12.51
CA PRO A 313 6.52 18.90 11.65
C PRO A 313 7.78 18.34 12.32
N LEU A 314 8.42 19.10 13.21
CA LEU A 314 9.60 18.64 13.93
C LEU A 314 9.24 17.58 14.99
N ALA A 315 8.14 17.76 15.71
CA ALA A 315 7.67 16.75 16.67
C ALA A 315 7.27 15.46 15.94
N ALA A 316 6.58 15.56 14.81
CA ALA A 316 6.25 14.41 13.96
C ALA A 316 7.53 13.70 13.46
N ALA A 317 8.55 14.45 13.04
CA ALA A 317 9.83 13.90 12.61
C ALA A 317 10.54 13.15 13.76
N GLU A 318 10.48 13.67 14.95
CA GLU A 318 11.05 13.04 16.15
C GLU A 318 10.36 11.71 16.49
N PHE A 319 9.02 11.67 16.44
CA PHE A 319 8.27 10.42 16.59
C PHE A 319 8.72 9.35 15.62
N ILE A 320 8.83 9.69 14.32
CA ILE A 320 9.28 8.76 13.29
C ILE A 320 10.73 8.34 13.53
N SER A 321 11.59 9.30 13.86
CA SER A 321 13.00 9.04 14.16
C SER A 321 13.15 8.01 15.29
N GLN A 322 12.43 8.18 16.37
CA GLN A 322 12.47 7.25 17.51
C GLN A 322 11.90 5.87 17.16
N ALA A 323 10.75 5.84 16.48
CA ALA A 323 10.08 4.60 16.11
C ALA A 323 10.87 3.76 15.07
N LYS A 324 11.63 4.42 14.17
CA LYS A 324 12.31 3.76 13.05
C LYS A 324 13.83 3.75 13.14
N GLY A 325 14.43 4.44 14.10
CA GLY A 325 15.87 4.59 14.20
C GLY A 325 16.48 5.39 13.03
N ILE A 326 15.71 6.24 12.37
CA ILE A 326 16.16 7.10 11.27
C ILE A 326 16.66 8.43 11.85
N PRO A 327 17.79 9.00 11.37
CA PRO A 327 18.25 10.29 11.85
C PRO A 327 17.18 11.38 11.75
N PRO A 328 16.98 12.23 12.80
CA PRO A 328 15.90 13.22 12.85
C PRO A 328 15.92 14.21 11.69
N GLU A 329 17.10 14.60 11.22
CA GLU A 329 17.27 15.50 10.09
C GLU A 329 16.78 14.90 8.76
N ILE A 330 16.81 13.57 8.63
CA ILE A 330 16.29 12.87 7.46
C ILE A 330 14.76 12.83 7.53
N THR A 331 14.19 12.44 8.67
CA THR A 331 12.74 12.39 8.85
C THR A 331 12.11 13.77 8.70
N ALA A 332 12.73 14.83 9.28
CA ALA A 332 12.26 16.20 9.13
C ALA A 332 12.25 16.67 7.67
N ARG A 333 13.32 16.38 6.93
CA ARG A 333 13.43 16.73 5.50
C ARG A 333 12.39 16.01 4.65
N ILE A 334 12.09 14.75 4.94
CA ILE A 334 11.08 13.97 4.21
C ILE A 334 9.69 14.52 4.53
N ILE A 335 9.37 14.73 5.81
CA ILE A 335 8.07 15.26 6.25
C ILE A 335 7.77 16.61 5.60
N ALA A 336 8.78 17.50 5.49
CA ALA A 336 8.63 18.80 4.87
C ALA A 336 8.35 18.75 3.36
N LYS A 337 8.69 17.64 2.67
CA LYS A 337 8.48 17.46 1.23
C LYS A 337 7.15 16.80 0.90
N VAL A 338 6.62 15.99 1.81
CA VAL A 338 5.37 15.27 1.61
C VAL A 338 4.19 16.18 1.95
N ARG A 339 3.21 16.23 1.06
CA ARG A 339 1.93 16.87 1.29
C ARG A 339 1.01 15.92 2.05
N TRP A 340 0.65 16.27 3.27
CA TRP A 340 -0.25 15.51 4.13
C TRP A 340 -1.67 16.02 3.94
N ASP A 341 -2.40 15.35 3.05
CA ASP A 341 -3.70 15.81 2.58
C ASP A 341 -4.62 14.64 2.25
N ALA A 342 -5.68 14.46 3.03
CA ALA A 342 -6.66 13.40 2.87
C ALA A 342 -7.67 13.63 1.73
N ALA A 343 -7.82 14.88 1.24
CA ALA A 343 -8.84 15.26 0.28
C ALA A 343 -8.59 14.65 -1.10
N PHE A 344 -9.68 14.44 -1.82
CA PHE A 344 -9.66 14.02 -3.23
C PHE A 344 -9.52 15.25 -4.13
N TYR A 345 -8.66 15.16 -5.14
CA TYR A 345 -8.52 16.17 -6.20
C TYR A 345 -8.61 15.48 -7.56
N SER A 346 -9.23 16.17 -8.53
CA SER A 346 -9.35 15.67 -9.90
C SER A 346 -7.99 15.30 -10.49
N LYS A 347 -6.94 16.09 -10.21
CA LYS A 347 -5.58 15.76 -10.65
C LYS A 347 -5.01 14.48 -10.04
N ASP A 348 -5.35 14.15 -8.78
CA ASP A 348 -4.90 12.93 -8.12
C ASP A 348 -5.62 11.71 -8.69
N MET A 349 -6.93 11.83 -8.92
CA MET A 349 -7.72 10.79 -9.57
C MET A 349 -7.23 10.51 -10.98
N ASN A 350 -6.91 11.56 -11.75
CA ASN A 350 -6.32 11.45 -13.09
C ASN A 350 -4.94 10.79 -13.05
N ALA A 351 -4.08 11.12 -12.08
CA ALA A 351 -2.78 10.50 -11.92
C ALA A 351 -2.89 8.99 -11.63
N LEU A 352 -3.84 8.57 -10.78
CA LEU A 352 -4.13 7.15 -10.58
C LEU A 352 -4.66 6.49 -11.85
N GLN A 353 -5.53 7.17 -12.60
CA GLN A 353 -6.11 6.66 -13.85
C GLN A 353 -5.04 6.41 -14.93
N GLN A 354 -3.97 7.20 -14.94
CA GLN A 354 -2.86 7.08 -15.89
C GLN A 354 -1.95 5.86 -15.60
N LEU A 355 -2.02 5.26 -14.41
CA LEU A 355 -1.31 4.02 -14.07
C LEU A 355 -1.91 2.80 -14.78
N SER A 356 -2.23 2.91 -16.06
CA SER A 356 -2.94 1.92 -16.88
C SER A 356 -2.50 0.48 -16.58
N LEU A 357 -3.37 -0.26 -15.90
CA LEU A 357 -3.24 -1.71 -15.71
C LEU A 357 -4.25 -2.45 -16.60
N PRO A 358 -3.94 -3.68 -17.02
CA PRO A 358 -4.93 -4.51 -17.70
C PRO A 358 -6.20 -4.64 -16.86
N VAL A 359 -7.39 -4.52 -17.51
CA VAL A 359 -8.70 -4.67 -16.85
C VAL A 359 -9.07 -3.53 -15.89
N PHE A 360 -8.21 -2.54 -15.69
CA PHE A 360 -8.54 -1.35 -14.89
C PHE A 360 -9.51 -0.43 -15.66
N GLN A 361 -10.59 0.01 -15.01
CA GLN A 361 -11.59 0.91 -15.59
C GLN A 361 -11.61 2.26 -14.88
N GLU A 362 -11.82 2.25 -13.56
CA GLU A 362 -11.97 3.48 -12.77
C GLU A 362 -11.56 3.27 -11.31
N ILE A 363 -11.29 4.36 -10.62
CA ILE A 363 -11.09 4.38 -9.17
C ILE A 363 -12.42 4.54 -8.47
N CYS A 364 -12.80 3.52 -7.71
CA CYS A 364 -13.92 3.64 -6.78
C CYS A 364 -13.45 4.30 -5.49
N PHE A 365 -14.05 5.42 -5.16
CA PHE A 365 -13.79 6.16 -3.92
C PHE A 365 -15.09 6.49 -3.20
N LYS A 366 -15.00 6.84 -1.92
CA LYS A 366 -16.13 7.18 -1.05
C LYS A 366 -15.79 8.42 -0.22
N GLY A 367 -15.91 9.58 -0.84
CA GLY A 367 -15.63 10.88 -0.22
C GLY A 367 -16.55 11.22 0.95
N GLU A 368 -17.74 10.63 1.00
CA GLU A 368 -18.71 10.84 2.07
C GLU A 368 -18.17 10.44 3.46
N TYR A 369 -17.37 9.37 3.58
CA TYR A 369 -16.76 8.98 4.85
C TYR A 369 -15.78 10.03 5.37
N LEU A 370 -14.95 10.57 4.46
CA LEU A 370 -14.03 11.65 4.81
C LEU A 370 -14.77 12.92 5.22
N GLN A 371 -15.85 13.27 4.49
CA GLN A 371 -16.69 14.41 4.81
C GLN A 371 -17.35 14.26 6.21
N HIS A 372 -17.85 13.06 6.55
CA HIS A 372 -18.41 12.77 7.88
C HIS A 372 -17.34 12.95 8.97
N ALA A 373 -16.11 12.48 8.74
CA ALA A 373 -15.01 12.63 9.69
C ALA A 373 -14.65 14.12 9.91
N ILE A 374 -14.51 14.90 8.84
CA ILE A 374 -14.18 16.32 8.89
C ILE A 374 -15.28 17.12 9.60
N LYS A 375 -16.55 16.85 9.29
CA LYS A 375 -17.70 17.44 9.96
C LYS A 375 -17.72 17.13 11.47
N ALA A 376 -17.44 15.88 11.84
CA ALA A 376 -17.39 15.47 13.25
C ALA A 376 -16.27 16.16 14.02
N LEU A 377 -15.16 16.49 13.36
CA LEU A 377 -14.05 17.27 13.91
C LEU A 377 -14.32 18.79 13.94
N LYS A 378 -15.48 19.23 13.42
CA LYS A 378 -15.87 20.66 13.31
C LYS A 378 -14.88 21.48 12.46
N LEU A 379 -14.27 20.83 11.48
CA LEU A 379 -13.38 21.47 10.50
C LEU A 379 -14.20 21.97 9.29
N PRO A 380 -13.66 22.89 8.48
CA PRO A 380 -14.31 23.28 7.22
C PRO A 380 -14.61 22.06 6.35
N LEU A 381 -15.81 22.03 5.75
CA LEU A 381 -16.26 20.86 4.97
C LEU A 381 -15.48 20.75 3.66
N VAL A 382 -14.95 19.58 3.42
CA VAL A 382 -14.42 19.16 2.13
C VAL A 382 -15.56 18.54 1.31
N SER A 383 -15.54 18.75 -0.01
CA SER A 383 -16.50 18.10 -0.92
C SER A 383 -16.38 16.58 -0.89
N CYS A 384 -17.49 15.87 -1.08
CA CYS A 384 -17.45 14.42 -1.34
C CYS A 384 -16.83 14.11 -2.71
N ASP A 385 -17.00 15.02 -3.67
CA ASP A 385 -16.45 14.91 -5.01
C ASP A 385 -15.02 15.46 -5.05
N PRO A 386 -14.20 15.02 -6.03
CA PRO A 386 -12.85 15.52 -6.20
C PRO A 386 -12.83 17.04 -6.45
N LEU A 387 -11.94 17.72 -5.75
CA LEU A 387 -11.71 19.15 -5.87
C LEU A 387 -10.92 19.47 -7.13
N GLU A 388 -11.22 20.58 -7.76
CA GLU A 388 -10.45 21.10 -8.89
C GLU A 388 -9.24 21.91 -8.42
N GLY A 389 -8.21 21.95 -9.24
CA GLY A 389 -7.03 22.79 -9.03
C GLY A 389 -5.92 22.14 -8.21
N GLU A 390 -5.11 23.00 -7.57
CA GLU A 390 -3.92 22.58 -6.82
C GLU A 390 -4.26 22.17 -5.38
N TRP A 391 -3.34 21.43 -4.76
CA TRP A 391 -3.50 21.04 -3.35
C TRP A 391 -3.51 22.27 -2.45
N ALA A 392 -4.63 22.51 -1.81
CA ALA A 392 -4.89 23.69 -0.98
C ALA A 392 -5.40 23.29 0.42
N VAL A 393 -4.80 22.26 1.00
CA VAL A 393 -5.25 21.62 2.25
C VAL A 393 -5.33 22.61 3.42
N GLU A 394 -4.44 23.63 3.46
CA GLU A 394 -4.44 24.65 4.51
C GLU A 394 -5.70 25.51 4.51
N GLN A 395 -6.44 25.52 3.39
CA GLN A 395 -7.72 26.20 3.27
C GLN A 395 -8.91 25.27 3.56
N LEU A 396 -8.67 23.95 3.61
CA LEU A 396 -9.72 22.96 3.75
C LEU A 396 -9.91 22.52 5.21
N TYR A 397 -8.80 22.32 5.95
CA TYR A 397 -8.85 21.89 7.37
C TYR A 397 -7.47 21.99 8.04
#